data_2c9c0f93e7a9656435b50f378b13cad6
#
_entry.id   2c9c0f93e7a9656435b50f378b13cad6
#
_cell.length_a   1.000
_cell.length_b   1.000
_cell.length_c   1.000
_cell.angle_alpha   90.00
_cell.angle_beta   90.00
_cell.angle_gamma   90.00
#
_symmetry.space_group_name_H-M   'P 1'
#
loop_
_entity.id
_entity.type
_entity.pdbx_description
1 polymer ?
#
loop_
_entity_poly.entity_id
_entity_poly.type
_entity_poly.pdbx_seq_one_letter_code
_entity_poly.pdbx_strand_id
1 'polypeptide(L)'
;MYEDEFELTFNLSGEEPQPEPAAEQPSAAPAPKAAPAVPAVDEPTRVMVLEKPAPEPVQPVPAKEPVSAAKPAANGRGVLISGGDRGIGAAAAKAFYKEGYRVAVLYHSNAAAAAALEKELPGITAVQCDVASRASCELAFRTAEQALGHVDVLVSNAGIAQQKLFTDITPEEWQHMLDVDLTGAFHLCQLALPGMIRRKAGRILTVSSMWGQTGGSCEVHYSAAKAGLIGLTKALAKEEGPSGI
;
A
#
# COMPACT_ATOMS: atom_id res chain seq x y z
N MET A 1 -1.85 33.93 7.66
CA MET A 1 -2.92 34.11 8.65
C MET A 1 -4.20 33.98 7.87
N TYR A 2 -4.70 32.74 7.71
CA TYR A 2 -6.02 32.39 7.21
C TYR A 2 -6.48 31.23 8.06
N GLU A 3 -7.24 31.57 9.10
CA GLU A 3 -8.04 30.63 9.88
C GLU A 3 -9.41 30.59 9.19
N ASP A 4 -9.69 29.56 8.40
CA ASP A 4 -11.06 29.24 7.98
C ASP A 4 -11.55 28.09 8.86
N GLU A 5 -12.30 28.45 9.89
CA GLU A 5 -13.09 27.53 10.70
C GLU A 5 -14.26 27.01 9.84
N PHE A 6 -14.21 25.73 9.48
CA PHE A 6 -15.35 25.01 8.92
C PHE A 6 -16.28 24.61 10.09
N GLU A 7 -17.27 25.44 10.41
CA GLU A 7 -18.39 25.05 11.28
C GLU A 7 -19.37 24.15 10.51
N LEU A 8 -19.37 22.87 10.85
CA LEU A 8 -20.44 21.95 10.47
C LEU A 8 -21.59 22.07 11.48
N THR A 9 -22.59 22.88 11.16
CA THR A 9 -23.83 22.96 11.94
C THR A 9 -24.77 21.82 11.54
N PHE A 10 -24.99 20.85 12.46
CA PHE A 10 -26.06 19.86 12.33
C PHE A 10 -27.35 20.45 12.95
N ASN A 11 -28.37 20.63 12.11
CA ASN A 11 -29.70 20.98 12.59
C ASN A 11 -30.45 19.73 13.06
N LEU A 12 -30.61 19.54 14.35
CA LEU A 12 -31.30 18.40 14.99
C LEU A 12 -32.80 18.69 15.29
N SER A 13 -33.38 19.81 14.83
CA SER A 13 -34.80 20.06 14.94
C SER A 13 -35.53 19.45 13.76
N GLY A 14 -36.31 18.39 14.00
CA GLY A 14 -37.09 17.67 13.01
C GLY A 14 -38.33 18.41 12.50
N GLU A 15 -38.17 19.63 11.97
CA GLU A 15 -39.23 20.36 11.28
C GLU A 15 -39.06 20.16 9.76
N GLU A 16 -40.08 19.61 9.14
CA GLU A 16 -40.16 19.47 7.67
C GLU A 16 -40.20 20.87 7.03
N PRO A 17 -39.41 21.12 5.97
CA PRO A 17 -39.48 22.39 5.24
C PRO A 17 -40.82 22.52 4.50
N GLN A 18 -41.50 23.61 4.69
CA GLN A 18 -42.69 23.99 3.93
C GLN A 18 -42.30 24.27 2.46
N PRO A 19 -43.14 23.92 1.47
CA PRO A 19 -42.82 24.17 0.08
C PRO A 19 -42.82 25.65 -0.28
N GLU A 20 -41.74 26.14 -0.85
CA GLU A 20 -41.62 27.48 -1.40
C GLU A 20 -42.59 27.68 -2.57
N PRO A 21 -43.14 28.89 -2.74
CA PRO A 21 -44.03 29.21 -3.84
C PRO A 21 -43.33 29.15 -5.21
N ALA A 22 -44.00 28.55 -6.18
CA ALA A 22 -43.49 28.33 -7.53
C ALA A 22 -43.02 29.65 -8.20
N ALA A 23 -41.73 29.67 -8.53
CA ALA A 23 -41.17 30.74 -9.38
C ALA A 23 -41.61 30.53 -10.84
N GLU A 24 -42.08 31.62 -11.47
CA GLU A 24 -42.48 31.67 -12.87
C GLU A 24 -41.38 31.18 -13.82
N GLN A 25 -41.74 30.29 -14.71
CA GLN A 25 -40.86 29.75 -15.77
C GLN A 25 -40.54 30.83 -16.82
N PRO A 26 -39.29 31.09 -17.16
CA PRO A 26 -38.96 31.91 -18.30
C PRO A 26 -39.24 31.16 -19.62
N SER A 27 -39.85 31.90 -20.56
CA SER A 27 -40.20 31.54 -21.92
C SER A 27 -39.12 30.76 -22.68
N ALA A 28 -39.59 29.74 -23.42
CA ALA A 28 -38.78 28.83 -24.23
C ALA A 28 -37.83 29.54 -25.22
N ALA A 29 -36.56 29.21 -25.15
CA ALA A 29 -35.57 29.53 -26.19
C ALA A 29 -35.75 28.61 -27.42
N PRO A 30 -35.46 29.08 -28.64
CA PRO A 30 -35.68 28.29 -29.88
C PRO A 30 -34.69 27.12 -29.96
N ALA A 31 -35.20 25.99 -30.50
CA ALA A 31 -34.47 24.75 -30.68
C ALA A 31 -33.18 24.91 -31.51
N PRO A 32 -32.05 24.24 -31.15
CA PRO A 32 -30.86 24.26 -31.97
C PRO A 32 -31.05 23.51 -33.29
N LYS A 33 -30.55 24.09 -34.38
CA LYS A 33 -30.53 23.50 -35.73
C LYS A 33 -29.76 22.17 -35.70
N ALA A 34 -30.31 21.16 -36.36
CA ALA A 34 -29.75 19.85 -36.57
C ALA A 34 -28.32 19.92 -37.12
N ALA A 35 -27.38 19.23 -36.44
CA ALA A 35 -26.04 18.99 -36.93
C ALA A 35 -26.07 17.99 -38.12
N PRO A 36 -25.13 18.09 -39.07
CA PRO A 36 -25.07 17.19 -40.22
C PRO A 36 -24.75 15.75 -39.77
N ALA A 37 -25.43 14.79 -40.42
CA ALA A 37 -25.28 13.38 -40.20
C ALA A 37 -23.84 12.91 -40.46
N VAL A 38 -23.25 12.23 -39.48
CA VAL A 38 -21.98 11.53 -39.62
C VAL A 38 -22.27 10.23 -40.40
N PRO A 39 -21.45 9.88 -41.43
CA PRO A 39 -21.65 8.63 -42.17
C PRO A 39 -21.41 7.40 -41.25
N ALA A 40 -22.30 6.42 -41.40
CA ALA A 40 -22.19 5.14 -40.71
C ALA A 40 -20.89 4.45 -41.10
N VAL A 41 -20.08 4.10 -40.10
CA VAL A 41 -18.92 3.23 -40.25
C VAL A 41 -19.40 1.82 -39.93
N ASP A 42 -19.63 1.04 -41.00
CA ASP A 42 -19.76 -0.41 -40.90
C ASP A 42 -18.38 -1.00 -40.64
N GLU A 43 -18.21 -1.67 -39.55
CA GLU A 43 -17.55 -2.97 -39.29
C GLU A 43 -17.28 -3.11 -37.81
N PRO A 44 -17.67 -4.21 -37.15
CA PRO A 44 -17.33 -4.42 -35.76
C PRO A 44 -15.84 -4.80 -35.69
N THR A 45 -15.03 -3.89 -35.18
CA THR A 45 -13.64 -4.18 -34.78
C THR A 45 -13.66 -5.31 -33.76
N ARG A 46 -13.23 -6.48 -34.22
CA ARG A 46 -13.10 -7.69 -33.42
C ARG A 46 -12.04 -7.43 -32.34
N VAL A 47 -12.48 -7.07 -31.14
CA VAL A 47 -11.60 -6.99 -29.98
C VAL A 47 -11.12 -8.41 -29.69
N MET A 48 -9.86 -8.69 -30.00
CA MET A 48 -9.20 -9.88 -29.51
C MET A 48 -9.06 -9.75 -27.99
N VAL A 49 -9.93 -10.42 -27.26
CA VAL A 49 -9.74 -10.64 -25.83
C VAL A 49 -8.56 -11.60 -25.72
N LEU A 50 -7.38 -11.08 -25.37
CA LEU A 50 -6.28 -11.91 -24.92
C LEU A 50 -6.70 -12.50 -23.57
N GLU A 51 -7.12 -13.75 -23.57
CA GLU A 51 -7.31 -14.51 -22.34
C GLU A 51 -6.00 -14.49 -21.55
N LYS A 52 -6.08 -13.89 -20.38
CA LYS A 52 -4.97 -13.90 -19.42
C LYS A 52 -4.75 -15.36 -19.02
N PRO A 53 -3.55 -15.93 -19.19
CA PRO A 53 -3.31 -17.30 -18.76
C PRO A 53 -3.60 -17.43 -17.27
N ALA A 54 -4.29 -18.51 -16.88
CA ALA A 54 -4.54 -18.83 -15.50
C ALA A 54 -3.23 -18.83 -14.72
N PRO A 55 -3.21 -18.34 -13.45
CA PRO A 55 -1.99 -18.37 -12.66
C PRO A 55 -1.52 -19.82 -12.52
N GLU A 56 -0.28 -20.07 -12.92
CA GLU A 56 0.35 -21.38 -12.71
C GLU A 56 0.36 -21.70 -11.21
N PRO A 57 0.11 -22.97 -10.83
CA PRO A 57 0.18 -23.36 -9.43
C PRO A 57 1.59 -23.08 -8.90
N VAL A 58 1.65 -22.24 -7.85
CA VAL A 58 2.90 -21.89 -7.16
C VAL A 58 3.49 -23.20 -6.62
N GLN A 59 4.55 -23.69 -7.25
CA GLN A 59 5.29 -24.82 -6.74
C GLN A 59 5.89 -24.43 -5.39
N PRO A 60 5.86 -25.32 -4.38
CA PRO A 60 6.50 -25.04 -3.09
C PRO A 60 8.00 -24.83 -3.35
N VAL A 61 8.46 -23.61 -3.07
CA VAL A 61 9.88 -23.27 -3.13
C VAL A 61 10.60 -24.22 -2.16
N PRO A 62 11.61 -25.00 -2.61
CA PRO A 62 12.35 -25.88 -1.71
C PRO A 62 12.91 -25.03 -0.55
N ALA A 63 12.72 -25.52 0.68
CA ALA A 63 13.26 -24.88 1.87
C ALA A 63 14.76 -24.71 1.64
N LYS A 64 15.22 -23.46 1.52
CA LYS A 64 16.66 -23.15 1.51
C LYS A 64 17.24 -23.74 2.80
N GLU A 65 18.27 -24.56 2.67
CA GLU A 65 19.07 -25.02 3.80
C GLU A 65 19.41 -23.83 4.70
N PRO A 66 19.49 -24.00 6.04
CA PRO A 66 19.77 -22.90 6.95
C PRO A 66 21.08 -22.25 6.52
N VAL A 67 20.97 -21.03 5.99
CA VAL A 67 22.12 -20.22 5.62
C VAL A 67 22.95 -20.08 6.88
N SER A 68 24.20 -20.51 6.83
CA SER A 68 25.21 -20.40 7.89
C SER A 68 25.03 -19.08 8.65
N ALA A 69 24.85 -19.17 9.96
CA ALA A 69 24.54 -18.03 10.83
C ALA A 69 25.49 -16.86 10.51
N ALA A 70 24.96 -15.85 9.83
CA ALA A 70 25.70 -14.63 9.56
C ALA A 70 26.16 -14.06 10.91
N LYS A 71 27.43 -13.66 10.98
CA LYS A 71 28.00 -13.02 12.15
C LYS A 71 27.02 -11.97 12.69
N PRO A 72 26.60 -12.03 13.96
CA PRO A 72 25.58 -11.11 14.46
C PRO A 72 25.97 -9.68 14.14
N ALA A 73 25.03 -8.91 13.62
CA ALA A 73 25.23 -7.50 13.32
C ALA A 73 25.65 -6.76 14.60
N ALA A 74 26.44 -5.70 14.47
CA ALA A 74 27.06 -5.01 15.60
C ALA A 74 26.06 -4.55 16.68
N ASN A 75 24.77 -4.27 16.31
CA ASN A 75 23.74 -3.86 17.27
C ASN A 75 22.74 -4.97 17.64
N GLY A 76 22.82 -6.15 17.02
CA GLY A 76 21.97 -7.31 17.30
C GLY A 76 20.48 -7.16 16.95
N ARG A 77 20.05 -6.03 16.36
CA ARG A 77 18.65 -5.70 16.06
C ARG A 77 18.25 -6.18 14.68
N GLY A 78 17.00 -6.59 14.54
CA GLY A 78 16.42 -7.05 13.27
C GLY A 78 15.51 -6.02 12.63
N VAL A 79 15.63 -5.80 11.31
CA VAL A 79 14.72 -4.98 10.52
C VAL A 79 14.12 -5.79 9.38
N LEU A 80 12.80 -5.69 9.24
CA LEU A 80 12.03 -6.24 8.13
C LEU A 80 11.51 -5.10 7.24
N ILE A 81 11.78 -5.17 5.93
CA ILE A 81 11.43 -4.11 4.98
C ILE A 81 10.61 -4.71 3.84
N SER A 82 9.36 -4.28 3.64
CA SER A 82 8.56 -4.68 2.49
C SER A 82 8.87 -3.84 1.25
N GLY A 83 8.85 -4.46 0.06
CA GLY A 83 9.28 -3.79 -1.18
C GLY A 83 10.75 -3.36 -1.10
N GLY A 84 11.60 -4.21 -0.50
CA GLY A 84 13.00 -3.90 -0.21
C GLY A 84 13.99 -4.14 -1.35
N ASP A 85 13.52 -4.68 -2.47
CA ASP A 85 14.36 -5.04 -3.63
C ASP A 85 14.77 -3.84 -4.50
N ARG A 86 14.11 -2.69 -4.36
CA ARG A 86 14.36 -1.49 -5.19
C ARG A 86 13.98 -0.18 -4.48
N GLY A 87 14.34 0.93 -5.12
CA GLY A 87 13.92 2.28 -4.72
C GLY A 87 14.19 2.60 -3.26
N ILE A 88 13.19 3.18 -2.59
CA ILE A 88 13.25 3.59 -1.18
C ILE A 88 13.53 2.40 -0.26
N GLY A 89 12.89 1.26 -0.50
CA GLY A 89 13.07 0.05 0.30
C GLY A 89 14.51 -0.48 0.26
N ALA A 90 15.13 -0.55 -0.93
CA ALA A 90 16.53 -0.95 -1.06
C ALA A 90 17.50 0.06 -0.43
N ALA A 91 17.22 1.35 -0.55
CA ALA A 91 18.01 2.40 0.10
C ALA A 91 17.92 2.28 1.63
N ALA A 92 16.72 2.01 2.17
CA ALA A 92 16.53 1.74 3.60
C ALA A 92 17.28 0.48 4.03
N ALA A 93 17.22 -0.61 3.25
CA ALA A 93 17.96 -1.85 3.54
C ALA A 93 19.47 -1.59 3.67
N LYS A 94 20.04 -0.83 2.73
CA LYS A 94 21.46 -0.42 2.75
C LYS A 94 21.80 0.42 3.98
N ALA A 95 20.94 1.37 4.33
CA ALA A 95 21.13 2.24 5.50
C ALA A 95 21.11 1.42 6.80
N PHE A 96 20.12 0.56 7.01
CA PHE A 96 20.04 -0.31 8.19
C PHE A 96 21.20 -1.30 8.26
N TYR A 97 21.60 -1.88 7.13
CA TYR A 97 22.76 -2.78 7.05
C TYR A 97 24.05 -2.07 7.49
N LYS A 98 24.29 -0.85 7.01
CA LYS A 98 25.43 -0.03 7.40
C LYS A 98 25.48 0.24 8.91
N GLU A 99 24.30 0.43 9.53
CA GLU A 99 24.16 0.63 10.98
C GLU A 99 24.23 -0.69 11.78
N GLY A 100 24.56 -1.80 11.14
CA GLY A 100 24.79 -3.09 11.79
C GLY A 100 23.52 -3.86 12.15
N TYR A 101 22.38 -3.56 11.53
CA TYR A 101 21.18 -4.36 11.69
C TYR A 101 21.26 -5.67 10.91
N ARG A 102 20.62 -6.72 11.42
CA ARG A 102 20.24 -7.87 10.60
C ARG A 102 19.06 -7.43 9.74
N VAL A 103 19.18 -7.60 8.42
CA VAL A 103 18.20 -7.08 7.47
C VAL A 103 17.51 -8.24 6.76
N ALA A 104 16.17 -8.22 6.74
CA ALA A 104 15.35 -9.01 5.84
C ALA A 104 14.51 -8.10 4.94
N VAL A 105 14.41 -8.44 3.67
CA VAL A 105 13.60 -7.69 2.71
C VAL A 105 12.54 -8.60 2.11
N LEU A 106 11.33 -8.06 1.94
CA LEU A 106 10.27 -8.73 1.19
C LEU A 106 10.22 -8.12 -0.22
N TYR A 107 10.15 -8.98 -1.23
CA TYR A 107 9.99 -8.58 -2.65
C TYR A 107 8.81 -9.33 -3.28
N HIS A 108 8.14 -8.73 -4.26
CA HIS A 108 6.99 -9.38 -4.90
C HIS A 108 7.43 -10.32 -6.04
N SER A 109 7.96 -9.76 -7.12
CA SER A 109 8.23 -10.53 -8.35
C SER A 109 9.66 -10.38 -8.88
N ASN A 110 10.42 -9.39 -8.45
CA ASN A 110 11.74 -9.12 -8.99
C ASN A 110 12.84 -9.88 -8.24
N ALA A 111 12.88 -11.20 -8.44
CA ALA A 111 13.90 -12.07 -7.83
C ALA A 111 15.34 -11.68 -8.21
N ALA A 112 15.54 -11.14 -9.42
CA ALA A 112 16.87 -10.72 -9.87
C ALA A 112 17.39 -9.53 -9.05
N ALA A 113 16.54 -8.52 -8.79
CA ALA A 113 16.92 -7.38 -7.94
C ALA A 113 17.15 -7.82 -6.48
N ALA A 114 16.31 -8.72 -5.96
CA ALA A 114 16.49 -9.27 -4.63
C ALA A 114 17.84 -10.02 -4.50
N ALA A 115 18.18 -10.88 -5.45
CA ALA A 115 19.47 -11.58 -5.48
C ALA A 115 20.67 -10.63 -5.64
N ALA A 116 20.53 -9.58 -6.44
CA ALA A 116 21.56 -8.55 -6.57
C ALA A 116 21.79 -7.81 -5.23
N LEU A 117 20.73 -7.52 -4.50
CA LEU A 117 20.83 -6.89 -3.18
C LEU A 117 21.46 -7.82 -2.15
N GLU A 118 21.13 -9.13 -2.14
CA GLU A 118 21.79 -10.13 -1.28
C GLU A 118 23.29 -10.24 -1.57
N LYS A 119 23.67 -10.11 -2.85
CA LYS A 119 25.09 -10.09 -3.23
C LYS A 119 25.80 -8.80 -2.80
N GLU A 120 25.13 -7.67 -2.88
CA GLU A 120 25.67 -6.36 -2.48
C GLU A 120 25.79 -6.25 -0.96
N LEU A 121 24.87 -6.84 -0.20
CA LEU A 121 24.79 -6.78 1.26
C LEU A 121 24.88 -8.20 1.85
N PRO A 122 26.09 -8.80 1.97
CA PRO A 122 26.24 -10.17 2.42
C PRO A 122 25.61 -10.42 3.80
N GLY A 123 24.74 -11.43 3.88
CA GLY A 123 24.07 -11.83 5.12
C GLY A 123 22.70 -11.23 5.34
N ILE A 124 22.16 -10.45 4.40
CA ILE A 124 20.71 -10.14 4.39
C ILE A 124 19.91 -11.33 3.90
N THR A 125 18.62 -11.32 4.15
CA THR A 125 17.68 -12.34 3.68
C THR A 125 16.61 -11.69 2.80
N ALA A 126 16.46 -12.15 1.57
CA ALA A 126 15.37 -11.73 0.70
C ALA A 126 14.30 -12.83 0.62
N VAL A 127 13.04 -12.47 0.86
CA VAL A 127 11.91 -13.39 0.89
C VAL A 127 10.84 -12.90 -0.08
N GLN A 128 10.35 -13.79 -0.94
CA GLN A 128 9.22 -13.45 -1.81
C GLN A 128 7.94 -13.32 -1.00
N CYS A 129 7.18 -12.26 -1.25
CA CYS A 129 5.93 -11.96 -0.55
C CYS A 129 5.01 -11.10 -1.41
N ASP A 130 3.79 -11.58 -1.60
CA ASP A 130 2.68 -10.73 -2.03
C ASP A 130 2.03 -10.13 -0.77
N VAL A 131 2.19 -8.83 -0.55
CA VAL A 131 1.67 -8.17 0.64
C VAL A 131 0.15 -8.07 0.65
N ALA A 132 -0.50 -8.15 -0.51
CA ALA A 132 -1.97 -8.20 -0.62
C ALA A 132 -2.54 -9.52 -0.07
N SER A 133 -1.73 -10.58 -0.01
CA SER A 133 -2.14 -11.90 0.49
C SER A 133 -1.71 -12.11 1.94
N ARG A 134 -2.69 -12.25 2.84
CA ARG A 134 -2.45 -12.55 4.26
C ARG A 134 -1.60 -13.82 4.44
N ALA A 135 -1.93 -14.89 3.73
CA ALA A 135 -1.20 -16.16 3.83
C ALA A 135 0.26 -16.03 3.36
N SER A 136 0.50 -15.24 2.29
CA SER A 136 1.84 -14.93 1.82
C SER A 136 2.62 -14.12 2.86
N CYS A 137 2.00 -13.11 3.47
CA CYS A 137 2.60 -12.32 4.56
C CYS A 137 2.97 -13.19 5.76
N GLU A 138 2.12 -14.12 6.18
CA GLU A 138 2.39 -15.01 7.31
C GLU A 138 3.59 -15.94 7.07
N LEU A 139 3.68 -16.50 5.87
CA LEU A 139 4.81 -17.36 5.49
C LEU A 139 6.11 -16.55 5.43
N ALA A 140 6.08 -15.43 4.72
CA ALA A 140 7.25 -14.57 4.54
C ALA A 140 7.71 -13.96 5.86
N PHE A 141 6.79 -13.55 6.74
CA PHE A 141 7.12 -13.01 8.05
C PHE A 141 7.81 -14.05 8.93
N ARG A 142 7.30 -15.28 9.00
CA ARG A 142 7.95 -16.37 9.75
C ARG A 142 9.36 -16.65 9.25
N THR A 143 9.56 -16.71 7.93
CA THR A 143 10.88 -16.92 7.33
C THR A 143 11.85 -15.78 7.69
N ALA A 144 11.39 -14.55 7.56
CA ALA A 144 12.19 -13.38 7.93
C ALA A 144 12.50 -13.33 9.44
N GLU A 145 11.52 -13.61 10.28
CA GLU A 145 11.70 -13.62 11.74
C GLU A 145 12.72 -14.69 12.18
N GLN A 146 12.70 -15.88 11.55
CA GLN A 146 13.72 -16.91 11.80
C GLN A 146 15.13 -16.42 11.46
N ALA A 147 15.30 -15.75 10.32
CA ALA A 147 16.60 -15.20 9.92
C ALA A 147 17.05 -14.03 10.82
N LEU A 148 16.12 -13.21 11.27
CA LEU A 148 16.39 -12.05 12.14
C LEU A 148 16.45 -12.40 13.62
N GLY A 149 15.94 -13.56 14.04
CA GLY A 149 15.69 -13.92 15.44
C GLY A 149 14.48 -13.19 16.04
N HIS A 150 14.29 -11.93 15.71
CA HIS A 150 13.09 -11.12 16.01
C HIS A 150 13.07 -9.86 15.15
N VAL A 151 11.90 -9.27 14.98
CA VAL A 151 11.72 -8.02 14.25
C VAL A 151 11.64 -6.87 15.24
N ASP A 152 12.67 -6.02 15.28
CA ASP A 152 12.71 -4.79 16.10
C ASP A 152 12.18 -3.60 15.35
N VAL A 153 12.39 -3.58 14.03
CA VAL A 153 11.91 -2.52 13.15
C VAL A 153 11.16 -3.14 11.98
N LEU A 154 9.96 -2.67 11.74
CA LEU A 154 9.20 -2.95 10.52
C LEU A 154 9.16 -1.69 9.66
N VAL A 155 9.61 -1.80 8.41
CA VAL A 155 9.44 -0.75 7.39
C VAL A 155 8.41 -1.22 6.37
N SER A 156 7.18 -0.75 6.50
CA SER A 156 6.11 -1.02 5.54
C SER A 156 6.21 -0.03 4.39
N ASN A 157 6.90 -0.47 3.32
CA ASN A 157 7.25 0.35 2.17
C ASN A 157 6.66 -0.19 0.86
N ALA A 158 6.29 -1.48 0.77
CA ALA A 158 5.67 -2.03 -0.42
C ALA A 158 4.47 -1.17 -0.86
N GLY A 159 4.39 -0.94 -2.16
CA GLY A 159 3.32 -0.15 -2.74
C GLY A 159 3.42 -0.13 -4.27
N ILE A 160 2.29 0.18 -4.88
CA ILE A 160 2.12 0.39 -6.32
C ILE A 160 1.60 1.81 -6.55
N ALA A 161 1.71 2.30 -7.77
CA ALA A 161 1.12 3.56 -8.17
C ALA A 161 0.53 3.40 -9.58
N GLN A 162 -0.59 4.07 -9.82
CA GLN A 162 -1.25 4.08 -11.12
C GLN A 162 -1.85 5.47 -11.35
N GLN A 163 -1.56 6.04 -12.52
CA GLN A 163 -2.20 7.26 -12.97
C GLN A 163 -3.38 6.92 -13.89
N LYS A 164 -4.60 7.28 -13.46
CA LYS A 164 -5.83 7.02 -14.20
C LYS A 164 -6.93 8.00 -13.81
N LEU A 165 -7.76 8.44 -14.76
CA LEU A 165 -8.92 9.26 -14.46
C LEU A 165 -9.88 8.49 -13.53
N PHE A 166 -10.50 9.18 -12.60
CA PHE A 166 -11.39 8.55 -11.62
C PHE A 166 -12.53 7.76 -12.28
N THR A 167 -13.10 8.29 -13.36
CA THR A 167 -14.17 7.63 -14.14
C THR A 167 -13.75 6.32 -14.78
N ASP A 168 -12.45 6.10 -14.97
CA ASP A 168 -11.90 4.95 -15.68
C ASP A 168 -11.32 3.89 -14.73
N ILE A 169 -11.17 4.23 -13.44
CA ILE A 169 -10.70 3.27 -12.41
C ILE A 169 -11.77 2.19 -12.24
N THR A 170 -11.38 0.93 -12.49
CA THR A 170 -12.30 -0.19 -12.26
C THR A 170 -12.36 -0.56 -10.77
N PRO A 171 -13.44 -1.22 -10.30
CA PRO A 171 -13.52 -1.72 -8.93
C PRO A 171 -12.33 -2.63 -8.55
N GLU A 172 -11.84 -3.44 -9.49
CA GLU A 172 -10.72 -4.36 -9.28
C GLU A 172 -9.40 -3.60 -9.11
N GLU A 173 -9.16 -2.55 -9.91
CA GLU A 173 -7.98 -1.69 -9.78
C GLU A 173 -8.00 -0.91 -8.46
N TRP A 174 -9.17 -0.40 -8.08
CA TRP A 174 -9.38 0.24 -6.78
C TRP A 174 -9.03 -0.71 -5.64
N GLN A 175 -9.61 -1.91 -5.65
CA GLN A 175 -9.40 -2.90 -4.60
C GLN A 175 -7.93 -3.34 -4.55
N HIS A 176 -7.32 -3.62 -5.70
CA HIS A 176 -5.91 -4.00 -5.77
C HIS A 176 -4.97 -2.93 -5.19
N MET A 177 -5.24 -1.65 -5.46
CA MET A 177 -4.48 -0.54 -4.88
C MET A 177 -4.59 -0.53 -3.34
N LEU A 178 -5.80 -0.70 -2.80
CA LEU A 178 -6.00 -0.78 -1.35
C LEU A 178 -5.36 -2.02 -0.75
N ASP A 179 -5.45 -3.17 -1.42
CA ASP A 179 -4.89 -4.42 -0.94
C ASP A 179 -3.38 -4.36 -0.81
N VAL A 180 -2.70 -3.75 -1.77
CA VAL A 180 -1.24 -3.62 -1.73
C VAL A 180 -0.79 -2.51 -0.78
N ASP A 181 -1.33 -1.28 -0.96
CA ASP A 181 -0.78 -0.06 -0.35
C ASP A 181 -1.28 0.22 1.07
N LEU A 182 -2.40 -0.40 1.47
CA LEU A 182 -3.00 -0.23 2.80
C LEU A 182 -3.14 -1.55 3.54
N THR A 183 -3.84 -2.53 2.95
CA THR A 183 -4.10 -3.83 3.61
C THR A 183 -2.81 -4.60 3.83
N GLY A 184 -1.85 -4.52 2.90
CA GLY A 184 -0.52 -5.12 3.06
C GLY A 184 0.24 -4.58 4.28
N ALA A 185 0.15 -3.27 4.52
CA ALA A 185 0.72 -2.67 5.72
C ALA A 185 0.03 -3.17 7.01
N PHE A 186 -1.31 -3.25 7.00
CA PHE A 186 -2.07 -3.85 8.10
C PHE A 186 -1.63 -5.29 8.40
N HIS A 187 -1.48 -6.13 7.37
CA HIS A 187 -1.03 -7.51 7.54
C HIS A 187 0.32 -7.59 8.27
N LEU A 188 1.31 -6.83 7.81
CA LEU A 188 2.65 -6.86 8.37
C LEU A 188 2.72 -6.24 9.78
N CYS A 189 2.00 -5.14 10.03
CA CYS A 189 1.90 -4.55 11.36
C CYS A 189 1.31 -5.55 12.36
N GLN A 190 0.19 -6.21 11.98
CA GLN A 190 -0.47 -7.18 12.86
C GLN A 190 0.41 -8.41 13.16
N LEU A 191 1.29 -8.80 12.24
CA LEU A 191 2.24 -9.89 12.45
C LEU A 191 3.42 -9.48 13.35
N ALA A 192 3.90 -8.24 13.24
CA ALA A 192 5.04 -7.75 14.00
C ALA A 192 4.70 -7.37 15.44
N LEU A 193 3.53 -6.76 15.67
CA LEU A 193 3.11 -6.22 16.97
C LEU A 193 3.17 -7.22 18.12
N PRO A 194 2.68 -8.46 18.05
CA PRO A 194 2.71 -9.38 19.18
C PRO A 194 4.13 -9.63 19.72
N GLY A 195 5.12 -9.70 18.81
CA GLY A 195 6.53 -9.84 19.20
C GLY A 195 7.07 -8.58 19.85
N MET A 196 6.77 -7.41 19.30
CA MET A 196 7.18 -6.11 19.83
C MET A 196 6.57 -5.83 21.21
N ILE A 197 5.25 -6.09 21.37
CA ILE A 197 4.53 -5.90 22.65
C ILE A 197 5.14 -6.75 23.77
N ARG A 198 5.41 -8.03 23.50
CA ARG A 198 6.04 -8.91 24.49
C ARG A 198 7.42 -8.40 24.95
N ARG A 199 8.17 -7.80 24.05
CA ARG A 199 9.50 -7.22 24.36
C ARG A 199 9.42 -5.79 24.90
N LYS A 200 8.25 -5.16 24.86
CA LYS A 200 8.05 -3.74 25.18
C LYS A 200 8.99 -2.83 24.39
N ALA A 201 9.28 -3.20 23.18
CA ALA A 201 10.19 -2.48 22.29
C ALA A 201 9.90 -2.82 20.83
N GLY A 202 9.79 -1.83 19.99
CA GLY A 202 9.59 -1.96 18.55
C GLY A 202 9.52 -0.60 17.87
N ARG A 203 9.66 -0.60 16.55
CA ARG A 203 9.40 0.59 15.73
C ARG A 203 8.73 0.17 14.43
N ILE A 204 7.66 0.86 14.08
CA ILE A 204 6.96 0.66 12.82
C ILE A 204 7.04 1.95 12.02
N LEU A 205 7.61 1.87 10.82
CA LEU A 205 7.67 2.96 9.87
C LEU A 205 6.80 2.60 8.67
N THR A 206 5.94 3.51 8.28
CA THR A 206 5.10 3.38 7.08
C THR A 206 5.49 4.43 6.06
N VAL A 207 5.66 4.00 4.80
CA VAL A 207 6.00 4.91 3.72
C VAL A 207 4.72 5.36 3.02
N SER A 208 4.26 6.56 3.39
CA SER A 208 3.10 7.20 2.78
C SER A 208 3.52 8.08 1.59
N SER A 209 2.71 9.06 1.23
CA SER A 209 2.95 9.98 0.11
C SER A 209 2.41 11.36 0.46
N MET A 210 2.91 12.40 -0.20
CA MET A 210 2.29 13.72 -0.19
C MET A 210 0.83 13.65 -0.66
N TRP A 211 0.52 12.76 -1.62
CA TRP A 211 -0.85 12.54 -2.09
C TRP A 211 -1.78 11.95 -1.03
N GLY A 212 -1.26 11.33 0.02
CA GLY A 212 -2.04 10.94 1.19
C GLY A 212 -2.44 12.11 2.09
N GLN A 213 -1.82 13.28 1.92
CA GLN A 213 -2.16 14.50 2.65
C GLN A 213 -3.02 15.45 1.81
N THR A 214 -2.66 15.66 0.54
CA THR A 214 -3.24 16.68 -0.33
C THR A 214 -4.15 16.11 -1.41
N GLY A 215 -4.09 14.81 -1.69
CA GLY A 215 -4.66 14.21 -2.88
C GLY A 215 -3.84 14.50 -4.14
N GLY A 216 -3.91 13.61 -5.13
CA GLY A 216 -3.28 13.74 -6.45
C GLY A 216 -4.31 13.58 -7.56
N SER A 217 -4.31 14.48 -8.54
CA SER A 217 -5.12 14.32 -9.75
C SER A 217 -4.70 13.05 -10.49
N CYS A 218 -5.68 12.29 -11.01
CA CYS A 218 -5.46 11.00 -11.65
C CYS A 218 -4.88 9.90 -10.75
N GLU A 219 -4.79 10.12 -9.44
CA GLU A 219 -4.25 9.17 -8.47
C GLU A 219 -5.19 9.00 -7.26
N VAL A 220 -6.51 8.99 -7.48
CA VAL A 220 -7.53 9.00 -6.42
C VAL A 220 -7.42 7.78 -5.51
N HIS A 221 -7.32 6.58 -6.07
CA HIS A 221 -7.19 5.32 -5.32
C HIS A 221 -5.86 5.24 -4.55
N TYR A 222 -4.75 5.68 -5.16
CA TYR A 222 -3.46 5.79 -4.50
C TYR A 222 -3.49 6.80 -3.34
N SER A 223 -4.08 7.98 -3.57
CA SER A 223 -4.26 9.01 -2.54
C SER A 223 -5.08 8.48 -1.37
N ALA A 224 -6.18 7.78 -1.64
CA ALA A 224 -7.04 7.17 -0.61
C ALA A 224 -6.27 6.12 0.21
N ALA A 225 -5.52 5.22 -0.43
CA ALA A 225 -4.69 4.22 0.25
C ALA A 225 -3.63 4.88 1.14
N LYS A 226 -2.92 5.89 0.63
CA LYS A 226 -1.87 6.59 1.37
C LYS A 226 -2.40 7.48 2.49
N ALA A 227 -3.60 8.04 2.36
CA ALA A 227 -4.30 8.73 3.45
C ALA A 227 -4.74 7.73 4.54
N GLY A 228 -5.28 6.58 4.15
CA GLY A 228 -5.60 5.48 5.07
C GLY A 228 -4.37 5.02 5.86
N LEU A 229 -3.22 4.93 5.21
CA LEU A 229 -1.95 4.56 5.85
C LEU A 229 -1.49 5.58 6.91
N ILE A 230 -1.71 6.88 6.67
CA ILE A 230 -1.45 7.92 7.68
C ILE A 230 -2.38 7.73 8.88
N GLY A 231 -3.67 7.46 8.64
CA GLY A 231 -4.66 7.18 9.69
C GLY A 231 -4.29 5.94 10.52
N LEU A 232 -3.95 4.83 9.87
CA LEU A 232 -3.48 3.60 10.48
C LEU A 232 -2.28 3.88 11.41
N THR A 233 -1.28 4.58 10.90
CA THR A 233 -0.05 4.89 11.65
C THR A 233 -0.34 5.71 12.91
N LYS A 234 -1.18 6.75 12.78
CA LYS A 234 -1.58 7.60 13.93
C LYS A 234 -2.36 6.83 14.99
N ALA A 235 -3.25 5.93 14.55
CA ALA A 235 -4.04 5.08 15.46
C ALA A 235 -3.14 4.11 16.23
N LEU A 236 -2.30 3.34 15.50
CA LEU A 236 -1.35 2.42 16.12
C LEU A 236 -0.37 3.10 17.07
N ALA A 237 0.11 4.29 16.74
CA ALA A 237 1.02 5.04 17.62
C ALA A 237 0.36 5.42 18.96
N LYS A 238 -0.95 5.68 18.98
CA LYS A 238 -1.70 5.93 20.21
C LYS A 238 -1.98 4.66 21.00
N GLU A 239 -2.32 3.58 20.31
CA GLU A 239 -2.64 2.29 20.90
C GLU A 239 -1.40 1.62 21.51
N GLU A 240 -0.29 1.62 20.78
CA GLU A 240 0.93 0.87 21.14
C GLU A 240 2.02 1.73 21.80
N GLY A 241 1.81 3.03 21.91
CA GLY A 241 2.72 3.92 22.64
C GLY A 241 2.99 3.47 24.09
N PRO A 242 1.98 3.05 24.88
CA PRO A 242 2.19 2.47 26.22
C PRO A 242 3.01 1.18 26.21
N SER A 243 3.03 0.45 25.10
CA SER A 243 3.84 -0.76 24.90
C SER A 243 5.29 -0.46 24.49
N GLY A 244 5.66 0.81 24.29
CA GLY A 244 7.01 1.21 23.90
C GLY A 244 7.30 1.09 22.38
N ILE A 245 6.25 1.07 21.53
CA ILE A 245 6.34 0.88 20.08
C ILE A 245 6.01 2.19 19.36
#